data_eb90d5383d7dfc4aa2eb2cadb7d839c3
#
_entry.id   eb90d5383d7dfc4aa2eb2cadb7d839c3
#
_cell.length_a   1.000
_cell.length_b   1.000
_cell.length_c   1.000
_cell.angle_alpha   90.00
_cell.angle_beta   90.00
_cell.angle_gamma   90.00
#
_symmetry.space_group_name_H-M   'P 1'
#
loop_
_entity.id
_entity.type
_entity.pdbx_description
1 polymer ?
#
loop_
_entity_poly.entity_id
_entity_poly.type
_entity_poly.pdbx_seq_one_letter_code
_entity_poly.pdbx_strand_id
1 'polypeptide(L)'
;MLRLFQLELPLFRRAAPPAEQIRHIQLGTRIVDYRLIRSSRRTLGMTIDQRGLRVGASPRTSLADIERFLRHNAAWVLKKLDEWHGHGQARHLAICDGALLPVLGEECVVRIEAGGNRVRWAGHTLILQARPDADLRQLARRALRTRALEVFMERAAHHAAQLKRPLPRVALSNAQTRWGSCSEK
;
A
#
# COMPACT_ATOMS: atom_id res chain seq x y z
N MET A 1 37.82 -31.24 -24.06
CA MET A 1 36.52 -30.56 -23.99
C MET A 1 35.79 -30.96 -22.71
N LEU A 2 36.03 -30.22 -21.62
CA LEU A 2 35.29 -30.42 -20.36
C LEU A 2 34.08 -29.49 -20.36
N ARG A 3 32.86 -30.07 -20.33
CA ARG A 3 31.62 -29.32 -20.06
C ARG A 3 31.52 -29.11 -18.56
N LEU A 4 31.70 -27.87 -18.12
CA LEU A 4 31.32 -27.41 -16.79
C LEU A 4 29.81 -27.48 -16.63
N PHE A 5 29.31 -28.42 -15.83
CA PHE A 5 27.93 -28.40 -15.32
C PHE A 5 27.81 -27.24 -14.31
N GLN A 6 27.19 -26.15 -14.71
CA GLN A 6 26.72 -25.13 -13.79
C GLN A 6 25.54 -25.71 -13.00
N LEU A 7 25.80 -26.09 -11.75
CA LEU A 7 24.76 -26.37 -10.76
C LEU A 7 24.15 -25.03 -10.34
N GLU A 8 23.01 -24.68 -10.95
CA GLU A 8 22.15 -23.62 -10.46
C GLU A 8 21.51 -24.08 -9.13
N LEU A 9 22.08 -23.65 -8.00
CA LEU A 9 21.46 -23.80 -6.70
C LEU A 9 20.23 -22.88 -6.62
N PRO A 10 18.99 -23.40 -6.40
CA PRO A 10 17.80 -22.59 -6.27
C PRO A 10 17.74 -21.96 -4.86
N LEU A 11 18.60 -20.97 -4.60
CA LEU A 11 18.77 -20.35 -3.27
C LEU A 11 17.65 -19.36 -2.88
N PHE A 12 16.68 -19.06 -3.75
CA PHE A 12 15.52 -18.23 -3.39
C PHE A 12 14.25 -18.69 -4.13
N ARG A 13 13.71 -19.83 -3.77
CA ARG A 13 12.31 -20.09 -4.05
C ARG A 13 11.49 -19.11 -3.21
N ARG A 14 11.01 -18.03 -3.83
CA ARG A 14 9.95 -17.22 -3.27
C ARG A 14 8.79 -18.16 -3.01
N ALA A 15 8.46 -18.41 -1.72
CA ALA A 15 7.31 -19.23 -1.36
C ALA A 15 6.09 -18.68 -2.09
N ALA A 16 5.34 -19.55 -2.75
CA ALA A 16 4.10 -19.17 -3.39
C ALA A 16 3.21 -18.42 -2.36
N PRO A 17 2.52 -17.34 -2.76
CA PRO A 17 1.66 -16.63 -1.84
C PRO A 17 0.67 -17.63 -1.23
N PRO A 18 0.43 -17.58 0.10
CA PRO A 18 -0.46 -18.51 0.78
C PRO A 18 -1.84 -18.45 0.12
N ALA A 19 -2.42 -19.62 -0.15
CA ALA A 19 -3.73 -19.73 -0.79
C ALA A 19 -4.78 -18.95 0.00
N GLU A 20 -5.47 -18.06 -0.65
CA GLU A 20 -6.54 -17.23 -0.11
C GLU A 20 -7.87 -17.96 -0.31
N GLN A 21 -8.62 -18.19 0.79
CA GLN A 21 -9.92 -18.83 0.74
C GLN A 21 -11.00 -17.81 1.09
N ILE A 22 -11.98 -17.63 0.22
CA ILE A 22 -13.16 -16.80 0.51
C ILE A 22 -14.13 -17.63 1.33
N ARG A 23 -14.61 -17.07 2.44
CA ARG A 23 -15.58 -17.66 3.35
C ARG A 23 -16.60 -16.63 3.78
N HIS A 24 -17.73 -17.12 4.30
CA HIS A 24 -18.84 -16.29 4.78
C HIS A 24 -19.07 -16.54 6.26
N ILE A 25 -19.46 -15.51 6.98
CA ILE A 25 -19.84 -15.59 8.39
C ILE A 25 -21.02 -14.65 8.66
N GLN A 26 -21.96 -15.10 9.44
CA GLN A 26 -23.03 -14.25 9.95
C GLN A 26 -22.55 -13.52 11.22
N LEU A 27 -22.56 -12.19 11.18
CA LEU A 27 -22.26 -11.28 12.28
C LEU A 27 -23.49 -10.42 12.57
N GLY A 28 -24.21 -10.77 13.64
CA GLY A 28 -25.54 -10.21 13.91
C GLY A 28 -26.53 -10.55 12.78
N THR A 29 -27.10 -9.54 12.15
CA THR A 29 -28.06 -9.67 11.02
C THR A 29 -27.37 -9.67 9.65
N ARG A 30 -26.05 -9.46 9.56
CA ARG A 30 -25.32 -9.33 8.28
C ARG A 30 -24.48 -10.56 7.99
N ILE A 31 -24.49 -10.99 6.74
CA ILE A 31 -23.53 -11.97 6.20
C ILE A 31 -22.32 -11.17 5.71
N VAL A 32 -21.14 -11.52 6.19
CA VAL A 32 -19.87 -10.89 5.87
C VAL A 32 -18.94 -11.89 5.21
N ASP A 33 -18.43 -11.52 4.04
CA ASP A 33 -17.40 -12.29 3.37
C ASP A 33 -16.05 -11.97 3.96
N TYR A 34 -15.24 -13.00 4.18
CA TYR A 34 -13.87 -12.81 4.63
C TYR A 34 -12.89 -13.71 3.89
N ARG A 35 -11.69 -13.18 3.69
CA ARG A 35 -10.57 -13.88 3.07
C ARG A 35 -9.71 -14.51 4.15
N LEU A 36 -9.71 -15.82 4.21
CA LEU A 36 -8.89 -16.58 5.14
C LEU A 36 -7.54 -16.87 4.51
N ILE A 37 -6.48 -16.46 5.19
CA ILE A 37 -5.08 -16.75 4.81
C ILE A 37 -4.43 -17.54 5.92
N ARG A 38 -4.01 -18.75 5.57
CA ARG A 38 -3.23 -19.61 6.45
C ARG A 38 -1.75 -19.31 6.31
N SER A 39 -1.08 -19.00 7.40
CA SER A 39 0.36 -18.69 7.40
C SER A 39 1.02 -19.22 8.68
N SER A 40 2.35 -19.28 8.70
CA SER A 40 3.14 -19.71 9.85
C SER A 40 3.05 -18.80 11.09
N ARG A 41 2.22 -17.76 11.05
CA ARG A 41 1.98 -16.87 12.20
C ARG A 41 1.37 -17.63 13.37
N ARG A 42 1.81 -17.32 14.58
CA ARG A 42 1.29 -17.93 15.82
C ARG A 42 -0.03 -17.31 16.28
N THR A 43 -0.37 -16.11 15.82
CA THR A 43 -1.54 -15.35 16.29
C THR A 43 -2.63 -15.29 15.25
N LEU A 44 -3.88 -15.44 15.72
CA LEU A 44 -5.07 -15.13 14.95
C LEU A 44 -5.22 -13.60 14.88
N GLY A 45 -5.43 -13.07 13.68
CA GLY A 45 -5.57 -11.63 13.48
C GLY A 45 -6.52 -11.32 12.34
N MET A 46 -7.09 -10.12 12.36
CA MET A 46 -7.95 -9.63 11.29
C MET A 46 -7.54 -8.23 10.87
N THR A 47 -7.77 -7.91 9.60
CA THR A 47 -7.58 -6.59 9.01
C THR A 47 -8.71 -6.30 8.05
N ILE A 48 -9.09 -5.03 7.92
CA ILE A 48 -10.05 -4.58 6.93
C ILE A 48 -9.34 -3.59 6.01
N ASP A 49 -9.42 -3.84 4.72
CA ASP A 49 -8.85 -3.00 3.67
C ASP A 49 -9.87 -2.80 2.54
N GLN A 50 -9.46 -2.18 1.44
CA GLN A 50 -10.28 -1.95 0.25
C GLN A 50 -10.90 -3.22 -0.35
N ARG A 51 -10.34 -4.39 -0.02
CA ARG A 51 -10.82 -5.70 -0.47
C ARG A 51 -11.73 -6.37 0.56
N GLY A 52 -12.10 -5.68 1.64
CA GLY A 52 -12.93 -6.19 2.72
C GLY A 52 -12.17 -6.86 3.87
N LEU A 53 -12.86 -7.73 4.60
CA LEU A 53 -12.32 -8.41 5.78
C LEU A 53 -11.34 -9.52 5.40
N ARG A 54 -10.15 -9.46 5.97
CA ARG A 54 -9.10 -10.47 5.84
C ARG A 54 -8.76 -11.04 7.22
N VAL A 55 -8.68 -12.36 7.31
CA VAL A 55 -8.33 -13.09 8.53
C VAL A 55 -7.07 -13.90 8.30
N GLY A 56 -6.06 -13.64 9.12
CA GLY A 56 -4.82 -14.41 9.16
C GLY A 56 -4.84 -15.39 10.30
N ALA A 57 -4.64 -16.66 10.02
CA ALA A 57 -4.65 -17.74 11.01
C ALA A 57 -3.49 -18.73 10.83
N SER A 58 -3.11 -19.41 11.90
CA SER A 58 -2.20 -20.55 11.83
C SER A 58 -2.85 -21.71 11.07
N PRO A 59 -2.09 -22.60 10.41
CA PRO A 59 -2.63 -23.81 9.80
C PRO A 59 -3.38 -24.70 10.79
N ARG A 60 -3.01 -24.67 12.08
CA ARG A 60 -3.59 -25.47 13.16
C ARG A 60 -4.84 -24.86 13.79
N THR A 61 -5.15 -23.58 13.54
CA THR A 61 -6.33 -22.92 14.12
C THR A 61 -7.60 -23.48 13.49
N SER A 62 -8.54 -23.95 14.30
CA SER A 62 -9.81 -24.48 13.80
C SER A 62 -10.69 -23.40 13.20
N LEU A 63 -11.59 -23.76 12.29
CA LEU A 63 -12.57 -22.81 11.75
C LEU A 63 -13.51 -22.29 12.83
N ALA A 64 -13.89 -23.14 13.77
CA ALA A 64 -14.72 -22.76 14.91
C ALA A 64 -14.08 -21.66 15.77
N ASP A 65 -12.76 -21.73 15.98
CA ASP A 65 -12.04 -20.69 16.73
C ASP A 65 -11.95 -19.38 15.96
N ILE A 66 -11.73 -19.46 14.63
CA ILE A 66 -11.75 -18.28 13.76
C ILE A 66 -13.12 -17.60 13.80
N GLU A 67 -14.20 -18.38 13.66
CA GLU A 67 -15.56 -17.84 13.70
C GLU A 67 -15.94 -17.29 15.07
N ARG A 68 -15.51 -17.95 16.15
CA ARG A 68 -15.69 -17.44 17.52
C ARG A 68 -14.99 -16.11 17.70
N PHE A 69 -13.76 -15.98 17.21
CA PHE A 69 -13.00 -14.72 17.24
C PHE A 69 -13.70 -13.62 16.45
N LEU A 70 -14.23 -13.92 15.26
CA LEU A 70 -14.96 -12.94 14.45
C LEU A 70 -16.26 -12.51 15.10
N ARG A 71 -17.04 -13.47 15.69
CA ARG A 71 -18.27 -13.15 16.41
C ARG A 71 -17.99 -12.31 17.67
N HIS A 72 -16.93 -12.61 18.40
CA HIS A 72 -16.52 -11.81 19.56
C HIS A 72 -16.19 -10.35 19.18
N ASN A 73 -15.65 -10.14 18.00
CA ASN A 73 -15.29 -8.82 17.50
C ASN A 73 -16.30 -8.24 16.49
N ALA A 74 -17.53 -8.77 16.44
CA ALA A 74 -18.50 -8.43 15.40
C ALA A 74 -18.80 -6.94 15.30
N ALA A 75 -18.98 -6.26 16.42
CA ALA A 75 -19.27 -4.82 16.45
C ALA A 75 -18.14 -4.00 15.81
N TRP A 76 -16.89 -4.33 16.12
CA TRP A 76 -15.73 -3.68 15.52
C TRP A 76 -15.63 -3.95 14.01
N VAL A 77 -15.85 -5.21 13.60
CA VAL A 77 -15.81 -5.60 12.17
C VAL A 77 -16.86 -4.85 11.38
N LEU A 78 -18.11 -4.84 11.85
CA LEU A 78 -19.21 -4.17 11.15
C LEU A 78 -18.98 -2.66 11.07
N LYS A 79 -18.60 -2.02 12.18
CA LYS A 79 -18.26 -0.60 12.20
C LYS A 79 -17.15 -0.26 11.19
N LYS A 80 -16.07 -1.06 11.17
CA LYS A 80 -14.97 -0.82 10.24
C LYS A 80 -15.32 -1.07 8.78
N LEU A 81 -16.15 -2.07 8.49
CA LEU A 81 -16.67 -2.27 7.14
C LEU A 81 -17.53 -1.09 6.69
N ASP A 82 -18.39 -0.54 7.56
CA ASP A 82 -19.22 0.61 7.24
C ASP A 82 -18.37 1.88 7.04
N GLU A 83 -17.36 2.11 7.88
CA GLU A 83 -16.38 3.19 7.67
C GLU A 83 -15.68 3.05 6.31
N TRP A 84 -15.25 1.84 5.93
CA TRP A 84 -14.62 1.61 4.63
C TRP A 84 -15.57 1.75 3.46
N HIS A 85 -16.83 1.31 3.59
CA HIS A 85 -17.86 1.55 2.55
C HIS A 85 -18.19 3.03 2.42
N GLY A 86 -18.24 3.78 3.52
CA GLY A 86 -18.44 5.23 3.52
C GLY A 86 -17.26 6.01 2.92
N HIS A 87 -16.02 5.53 3.10
CA HIS A 87 -14.83 6.08 2.48
C HIS A 87 -14.54 5.46 1.09
N GLY A 88 -15.27 4.47 0.69
CA GLY A 88 -14.93 3.42 -0.25
C GLY A 88 -15.24 3.68 -1.71
N GLN A 89 -15.27 4.93 -2.13
CA GLN A 89 -14.76 5.24 -3.47
C GLN A 89 -13.46 6.00 -3.25
N ALA A 90 -12.33 5.27 -3.22
CA ALA A 90 -11.05 5.89 -3.51
C ALA A 90 -11.31 6.75 -4.75
N ARG A 91 -11.37 8.08 -4.57
CA ARG A 91 -11.52 9.01 -5.69
C ARG A 91 -10.34 8.73 -6.59
N HIS A 92 -10.58 7.92 -7.62
CA HIS A 92 -9.60 7.74 -8.68
C HIS A 92 -9.48 9.08 -9.38
N LEU A 93 -8.50 9.88 -8.93
CA LEU A 93 -8.18 11.12 -9.60
C LEU A 93 -7.80 10.76 -11.04
N ALA A 94 -8.61 11.22 -11.98
CA ALA A 94 -8.28 11.11 -13.39
C ALA A 94 -7.08 12.02 -13.66
N ILE A 95 -6.00 11.45 -14.17
CA ILE A 95 -4.83 12.22 -14.60
C ILE A 95 -5.06 12.64 -16.05
N CYS A 96 -5.49 13.88 -16.23
CA CYS A 96 -5.70 14.50 -17.54
C CYS A 96 -5.16 15.94 -17.50
N ASP A 97 -5.04 16.57 -18.66
CA ASP A 97 -4.65 17.98 -18.71
C ASP A 97 -5.66 18.85 -17.98
N GLY A 98 -5.19 19.78 -17.16
CA GLY A 98 -6.00 20.63 -16.29
C GLY A 98 -6.52 19.94 -15.02
N ALA A 99 -6.25 18.66 -14.78
CA ALA A 99 -6.67 17.99 -13.54
C ALA A 99 -6.03 18.67 -12.30
N LEU A 100 -6.82 18.76 -11.22
CA LEU A 100 -6.35 19.28 -9.93
C LEU A 100 -5.93 18.12 -9.02
N LEU A 101 -4.71 18.17 -8.51
CA LEU A 101 -4.15 17.23 -7.56
C LEU A 101 -3.91 17.92 -6.21
N PRO A 102 -4.48 17.43 -5.10
CA PRO A 102 -4.12 17.93 -3.77
C PRO A 102 -2.73 17.41 -3.39
N VAL A 103 -1.76 18.30 -3.29
CA VAL A 103 -0.37 17.97 -2.92
C VAL A 103 0.06 18.88 -1.78
N LEU A 104 0.41 18.29 -0.64
CA LEU A 104 0.87 19.02 0.57
C LEU A 104 -0.11 20.09 1.09
N GLY A 105 -1.41 19.89 0.90
CA GLY A 105 -2.45 20.83 1.31
C GLY A 105 -2.79 21.91 0.30
N GLU A 106 -2.13 21.90 -0.85
CA GLU A 106 -2.34 22.86 -1.94
C GLU A 106 -2.86 22.17 -3.20
N GLU A 107 -3.60 22.89 -4.04
CA GLU A 107 -4.06 22.38 -5.33
C GLU A 107 -3.01 22.60 -6.39
N CYS A 108 -2.52 21.50 -6.97
CA CYS A 108 -1.57 21.50 -8.08
C CYS A 108 -2.26 21.15 -9.39
N VAL A 109 -2.00 21.91 -10.43
CA VAL A 109 -2.55 21.66 -11.77
C VAL A 109 -1.67 20.68 -12.53
N VAL A 110 -2.27 19.68 -13.17
CA VAL A 110 -1.58 18.80 -14.12
C VAL A 110 -1.56 19.44 -15.50
N ARG A 111 -0.40 19.49 -16.13
CA ARG A 111 -0.24 19.86 -17.55
C ARG A 111 0.40 18.70 -18.30
N ILE A 112 -0.18 18.39 -19.46
CA ILE A 112 0.32 17.33 -20.34
C ILE A 112 0.92 17.97 -21.58
N GLU A 113 2.20 17.70 -21.82
CA GLU A 113 2.95 18.13 -22.99
C GLU A 113 3.42 16.91 -23.78
N ALA A 114 3.54 17.03 -25.09
CA ALA A 114 4.17 16.00 -25.91
C ALA A 114 5.65 15.85 -25.52
N GLY A 115 6.14 14.63 -25.33
CA GLY A 115 7.54 14.42 -24.97
C GLY A 115 7.95 13.00 -24.63
N GLY A 116 9.12 12.85 -24.04
CA GLY A 116 9.82 11.58 -23.81
C GLY A 116 9.55 10.91 -22.46
N ASN A 117 8.35 10.96 -21.91
CA ASN A 117 7.97 10.39 -20.60
C ASN A 117 8.77 10.97 -19.43
N ARG A 118 8.94 12.30 -19.42
CA ARG A 118 9.59 13.05 -18.36
C ARG A 118 8.57 13.74 -17.47
N VAL A 119 8.94 14.03 -16.23
CA VAL A 119 8.13 14.75 -15.27
C VAL A 119 8.93 15.90 -14.68
N ARG A 120 8.28 17.05 -14.46
CA ARG A 120 8.88 18.19 -13.77
C ARG A 120 7.81 18.97 -13.00
N TRP A 121 8.22 19.65 -11.97
CA TRP A 121 7.42 20.57 -11.20
C TRP A 121 7.79 22.02 -11.58
N ALA A 122 6.78 22.86 -11.77
CA ALA A 122 6.94 24.30 -11.96
C ALA A 122 5.97 25.01 -11.01
N GLY A 123 6.44 25.37 -9.81
CA GLY A 123 5.59 25.85 -8.73
C GLY A 123 4.50 24.84 -8.38
N HIS A 124 3.23 25.23 -8.48
CA HIS A 124 2.06 24.38 -8.24
C HIS A 124 1.59 23.61 -9.51
N THR A 125 2.45 23.47 -10.51
CA THR A 125 2.10 22.75 -11.74
C THR A 125 2.94 21.50 -11.89
N LEU A 126 2.28 20.35 -12.04
CA LEU A 126 2.89 19.08 -12.41
C LEU A 126 2.85 18.94 -13.93
N ILE A 127 4.00 19.01 -14.58
CA ILE A 127 4.13 18.89 -16.03
C ILE A 127 4.57 17.47 -16.37
N LEU A 128 3.71 16.78 -17.14
CA LEU A 128 3.93 15.45 -17.65
C LEU A 128 4.24 15.51 -19.14
N GLN A 129 5.50 15.38 -19.50
CA GLN A 129 5.91 15.26 -20.91
C GLN A 129 5.73 13.80 -21.32
N ALA A 130 4.66 13.50 -22.03
CA ALA A 130 4.22 12.13 -22.31
C ALA A 130 4.25 11.81 -23.81
N ARG A 131 4.57 10.55 -24.14
CA ARG A 131 4.30 9.98 -25.46
C ARG A 131 2.80 9.70 -25.59
N PRO A 132 2.26 9.53 -26.83
CA PRO A 132 0.83 9.28 -27.04
C PRO A 132 0.30 8.04 -26.34
N ASP A 133 1.15 7.03 -26.15
CA ASP A 133 0.85 5.73 -25.54
C ASP A 133 1.24 5.63 -24.04
N ALA A 134 1.70 6.74 -23.44
CA ALA A 134 2.21 6.73 -22.07
C ALA A 134 1.10 6.53 -21.03
N ASP A 135 1.39 5.73 -20.01
CA ASP A 135 0.57 5.67 -18.80
C ASP A 135 0.80 6.93 -17.95
N LEU A 136 -0.10 7.91 -18.13
CA LEU A 136 -0.07 9.19 -17.39
C LEU A 136 -0.17 9.00 -15.88
N ARG A 137 -0.92 7.97 -15.42
CA ARG A 137 -1.04 7.66 -14.00
C ARG A 137 0.29 7.19 -13.43
N GLN A 138 1.02 6.37 -14.16
CA GLN A 138 2.35 5.93 -13.74
C GLN A 138 3.36 7.09 -13.71
N LEU A 139 3.30 8.01 -14.69
CA LEU A 139 4.14 9.21 -14.71
C LEU A 139 3.84 10.11 -13.52
N ALA A 140 2.57 10.41 -13.26
CA ALA A 140 2.15 11.21 -12.10
C ALA A 140 2.57 10.55 -10.78
N ARG A 141 2.38 9.23 -10.65
CA ARG A 141 2.81 8.47 -9.46
C ARG A 141 4.32 8.57 -9.23
N ARG A 142 5.12 8.50 -10.30
CA ARG A 142 6.59 8.68 -10.21
C ARG A 142 6.94 10.08 -9.73
N ALA A 143 6.32 11.13 -10.30
CA ALA A 143 6.53 12.51 -9.90
C ALA A 143 6.19 12.75 -8.42
N LEU A 144 5.03 12.28 -7.97
CA LEU A 144 4.59 12.39 -6.58
C LEU A 144 5.52 11.64 -5.62
N ARG A 145 6.00 10.46 -5.99
CA ARG A 145 6.98 9.72 -5.17
C ARG A 145 8.31 10.46 -5.02
N THR A 146 8.83 11.02 -6.11
CA THR A 146 10.06 11.82 -6.05
C THR A 146 9.86 13.03 -5.13
N ARG A 147 8.78 13.79 -5.31
CA ARG A 147 8.45 14.95 -4.48
C ARG A 147 8.27 14.57 -3.01
N ALA A 148 7.57 13.47 -2.73
CA ALA A 148 7.41 12.98 -1.36
C ALA A 148 8.76 12.64 -0.70
N LEU A 149 9.67 12.01 -1.44
CA LEU A 149 10.99 11.68 -0.90
C LEU A 149 11.81 12.95 -0.57
N GLU A 150 11.79 13.96 -1.45
CA GLU A 150 12.43 15.26 -1.21
C GLU A 150 11.91 15.91 0.08
N VAL A 151 10.60 16.02 0.21
CA VAL A 151 9.96 16.60 1.40
C VAL A 151 10.26 15.79 2.67
N PHE A 152 10.24 14.46 2.59
CA PHE A 152 10.56 13.63 3.75
C PHE A 152 12.03 13.74 4.16
N MET A 153 12.93 13.85 3.20
CA MET A 153 14.36 14.08 3.51
C MET A 153 14.59 15.43 4.17
N GLU A 154 13.96 16.48 3.67
CA GLU A 154 14.03 17.83 4.26
C GLU A 154 13.48 17.83 5.71
N ARG A 155 12.29 17.25 5.90
CA ARG A 155 11.68 17.15 7.23
C ARG A 155 12.49 16.28 8.19
N ALA A 156 13.02 15.16 7.70
CA ALA A 156 13.88 14.30 8.51
C ALA A 156 15.18 15.02 8.93
N ALA A 157 15.80 15.78 8.03
CA ALA A 157 16.99 16.57 8.34
C ALA A 157 16.70 17.64 9.40
N HIS A 158 15.57 18.36 9.26
CA HIS A 158 15.14 19.34 10.24
C HIS A 158 14.98 18.75 11.64
N HIS A 159 14.24 17.64 11.78
CA HIS A 159 14.01 17.02 13.07
C HIS A 159 15.26 16.31 13.63
N ALA A 160 16.09 15.72 12.78
CA ALA A 160 17.37 15.13 13.22
C ALA A 160 18.29 16.17 13.82
N ALA A 161 18.35 17.37 13.23
CA ALA A 161 19.11 18.50 13.78
C ALA A 161 18.58 18.95 15.15
N GLN A 162 17.25 19.08 15.31
CA GLN A 162 16.63 19.40 16.61
C GLN A 162 16.95 18.37 17.68
N LEU A 163 16.95 17.09 17.33
CA LEU A 163 17.24 15.99 18.24
C LEU A 163 18.75 15.74 18.43
N LYS A 164 19.61 16.51 17.77
CA LYS A 164 21.08 16.34 17.76
C LYS A 164 21.48 14.90 17.38
N ARG A 165 20.80 14.32 16.39
CA ARG A 165 21.05 12.97 15.87
C ARG A 165 21.46 13.04 14.38
N PRO A 166 22.23 12.07 13.90
CA PRO A 166 22.55 11.99 12.48
C PRO A 166 21.28 11.78 11.66
N LEU A 167 21.26 12.29 10.43
CA LEU A 167 20.14 12.09 9.50
C LEU A 167 20.00 10.59 9.17
N PRO A 168 18.86 9.96 9.46
CA PRO A 168 18.64 8.56 9.12
C PRO A 168 18.43 8.40 7.59
N ARG A 169 18.63 7.19 7.09
CA ARG A 169 18.28 6.86 5.72
C ARG A 169 16.76 6.93 5.53
N VAL A 170 16.30 7.82 4.67
CA VAL A 170 14.88 7.95 4.32
C VAL A 170 14.59 7.16 3.04
N ALA A 171 13.54 6.36 3.05
CA ALA A 171 13.09 5.62 1.87
C ALA A 171 11.56 5.50 1.85
N LEU A 172 10.98 5.50 0.65
CA LEU A 172 9.55 5.25 0.47
C LEU A 172 9.28 3.74 0.48
N SER A 173 8.24 3.33 1.21
CA SER A 173 7.75 1.96 1.21
C SER A 173 6.32 1.87 0.64
N ASN A 174 5.89 0.65 0.30
CA ASN A 174 4.52 0.38 -0.11
C ASN A 174 3.68 -0.19 1.05
N ALA A 175 4.01 0.15 2.31
CA ALA A 175 3.25 -0.28 3.47
C ALA A 175 1.81 0.26 3.40
N GLN A 176 0.82 -0.64 3.56
CA GLN A 176 -0.60 -0.26 3.47
C GLN A 176 -1.26 -0.05 4.83
N THR A 177 -0.58 -0.45 5.91
CA THR A 177 -1.14 -0.47 7.27
C THR A 177 -0.48 0.54 8.21
N ARG A 178 0.49 1.30 7.73
CA ARG A 178 1.21 2.30 8.52
C ARG A 178 1.73 3.43 7.62
N TRP A 179 1.78 4.62 8.15
CA TRP A 179 2.31 5.81 7.45
C TRP A 179 3.83 5.81 7.36
N GLY A 180 4.48 5.23 8.35
CA GLY A 180 5.92 5.16 8.40
C GLY A 180 6.41 4.20 9.47
N SER A 181 7.71 3.97 9.51
CA SER A 181 8.41 3.27 10.58
C SER A 181 9.80 3.86 10.73
N CYS A 182 10.25 3.94 11.97
CA CYS A 182 11.63 4.23 12.32
C CYS A 182 12.18 3.01 13.06
N SER A 183 13.33 2.51 12.64
CA SER A 183 14.04 1.43 13.32
C SER A 183 15.42 1.92 13.73
N GLU A 184 15.81 1.61 14.92
CA GLU A 184 17.19 1.72 15.37
C GLU A 184 18.01 0.66 14.63
N LYS A 185 19.03 1.07 13.87
CA LYS A 185 20.06 0.21 13.30
C LYS A 185 21.40 0.79 13.65
#